data_b1f3ab2be4358003d4eb8e78265b53ba
#
_entry.id   b1f3ab2be4358003d4eb8e78265b53ba
#
_cell.length_a   1.000
_cell.length_b   1.000
_cell.length_c   1.000
_cell.angle_alpha   90.00
_cell.angle_beta   90.00
_cell.angle_gamma   90.00
#
_symmetry.space_group_name_H-M   'P 1'
#
loop_
_entity.id
_entity.type
_entity.pdbx_description
1 polymer ?
#
loop_
_entity_poly.entity_id
_entity_poly.type
_entity_poly.pdbx_seq_one_letter_code
_entity_poly.pdbx_strand_id
1 'polypeptide(L)'
;MQIRFQNIQFYVLIFILLTSSVALTESNKLEIEIDNPKFSEKGLDDKTYEIKAKKGLKSDVQLKLFAVEGKFKSNTDGRWIYMEADQGTYDQSLNLIELERNIKFYTNEGEMVKSSYATFDMENDIINLKDNISHSIREGLITSDNSVISNN
;
A
#
# COMPACT_ATOMS: atom_id res chain seq x y z
N MET A 1 31.35 -44.93 -45.04
CA MET A 1 30.77 -43.62 -44.59
C MET A 1 31.33 -43.32 -43.21
N GLN A 2 32.45 -42.57 -43.14
CA GLN A 2 33.05 -42.20 -41.84
C GLN A 2 32.51 -40.83 -41.45
N ILE A 3 31.65 -40.82 -40.42
CA ILE A 3 31.17 -39.60 -39.85
C ILE A 3 32.26 -39.06 -38.90
N ARG A 4 32.83 -37.91 -39.24
CA ARG A 4 33.89 -37.25 -38.45
C ARG A 4 33.31 -36.77 -37.13
N PHE A 5 33.64 -37.45 -36.06
CA PHE A 5 33.26 -37.08 -34.67
C PHE A 5 33.86 -35.75 -34.19
N GLN A 6 34.79 -35.13 -34.90
CA GLN A 6 35.40 -33.88 -34.53
C GLN A 6 34.47 -32.67 -34.53
N ASN A 7 33.42 -32.67 -35.35
CA ASN A 7 32.51 -31.55 -35.44
C ASN A 7 31.46 -31.51 -34.30
N ILE A 8 31.15 -32.66 -33.70
CA ILE A 8 30.14 -32.74 -32.62
C ILE A 8 30.66 -32.12 -31.32
N GLN A 9 31.94 -32.31 -31.02
CA GLN A 9 32.53 -31.68 -29.82
C GLN A 9 32.59 -30.16 -29.91
N PHE A 10 32.75 -29.61 -31.12
CA PHE A 10 32.81 -28.17 -31.31
C PHE A 10 31.42 -27.52 -31.11
N TYR A 11 30.36 -28.14 -31.56
CA TYR A 11 28.98 -27.67 -31.36
C TYR A 11 28.52 -27.79 -29.90
N VAL A 12 28.91 -28.83 -29.19
CA VAL A 12 28.63 -29.00 -27.77
C VAL A 12 29.33 -27.92 -26.93
N LEU A 13 30.57 -27.58 -27.29
CA LEU A 13 31.32 -26.53 -26.61
C LEU A 13 30.72 -25.12 -26.85
N ILE A 14 30.25 -24.83 -28.08
CA ILE A 14 29.54 -23.59 -28.41
C ILE A 14 28.20 -23.52 -27.68
N PHE A 15 27.47 -24.65 -27.57
CA PHE A 15 26.19 -24.67 -26.85
C PHE A 15 26.34 -24.43 -25.36
N ILE A 16 27.41 -24.92 -24.73
CA ILE A 16 27.73 -24.67 -23.30
C ILE A 16 28.12 -23.19 -23.07
N LEU A 17 28.80 -22.57 -24.06
CA LEU A 17 29.16 -21.14 -23.96
C LEU A 17 27.96 -20.19 -24.14
N LEU A 18 26.89 -20.63 -24.80
CA LEU A 18 25.66 -19.83 -24.99
C LEU A 18 24.69 -19.91 -23.79
N THR A 19 24.86 -20.87 -22.87
CA THR A 19 24.00 -21.01 -21.69
C THR A 19 24.52 -20.29 -20.42
N SER A 20 25.69 -19.68 -20.49
CA SER A 20 26.34 -19.07 -19.31
C SER A 20 26.31 -17.55 -19.29
N SER A 21 25.17 -16.93 -19.51
CA SER A 21 25.01 -15.50 -19.12
C SER A 21 23.56 -15.07 -19.02
N VAL A 22 22.78 -15.79 -18.23
CA VAL A 22 21.70 -15.11 -17.51
C VAL A 22 22.25 -14.78 -16.13
N ALA A 23 23.10 -13.79 -16.06
CA ALA A 23 23.30 -13.06 -14.83
C ALA A 23 21.95 -12.40 -14.51
N LEU A 24 21.16 -13.00 -13.62
CA LEU A 24 20.13 -12.31 -12.89
C LEU A 24 20.83 -11.14 -12.18
N THR A 25 20.82 -9.99 -12.83
CA THR A 25 21.11 -8.74 -12.15
C THR A 25 19.95 -8.54 -11.20
N GLU A 26 20.09 -9.04 -9.96
CA GLU A 26 19.31 -8.51 -8.85
C GLU A 26 19.59 -7.02 -8.86
N SER A 27 18.63 -6.26 -9.34
CA SER A 27 18.58 -4.83 -9.13
C SER A 27 18.53 -4.66 -7.61
N ASN A 28 19.67 -4.36 -6.99
CA ASN A 28 19.73 -3.88 -5.63
C ASN A 28 18.99 -2.55 -5.61
N LYS A 29 17.66 -2.65 -5.51
CA LYS A 29 16.80 -1.51 -5.32
C LYS A 29 17.19 -0.96 -3.95
N LEU A 30 17.88 0.17 -3.94
CA LEU A 30 18.24 0.85 -2.70
C LEU A 30 16.93 1.23 -2.00
N GLU A 31 16.60 0.49 -0.96
CA GLU A 31 15.50 0.84 -0.07
C GLU A 31 16.08 1.65 1.08
N ILE A 32 15.54 2.85 1.26
CA ILE A 32 15.90 3.72 2.38
C ILE A 32 14.90 3.48 3.51
N GLU A 33 15.42 3.07 4.65
CA GLU A 33 14.62 2.93 5.87
C GLU A 33 14.39 4.30 6.49
N ILE A 34 13.14 4.57 6.87
CA ILE A 34 12.72 5.81 7.52
C ILE A 34 12.01 5.44 8.82
N ASP A 35 12.52 5.93 9.92
CA ASP A 35 11.89 5.76 11.23
C ASP A 35 10.81 6.82 11.45
N ASN A 36 9.64 6.35 11.90
CA ASN A 36 8.50 7.20 12.25
C ASN A 36 8.10 8.22 11.17
N PRO A 37 7.92 7.79 9.90
CA PRO A 37 7.49 8.70 8.85
C PRO A 37 6.13 9.32 9.20
N LYS A 38 5.99 10.60 8.92
CA LYS A 38 4.77 11.36 9.18
C LYS A 38 4.40 12.18 7.96
N PHE A 39 3.13 12.10 7.59
CA PHE A 39 2.49 12.90 6.55
C PHE A 39 1.39 13.73 7.19
N SER A 40 1.36 15.00 6.90
CA SER A 40 0.26 15.87 7.33
C SER A 40 0.04 16.93 6.29
N GLU A 41 -1.20 17.19 5.96
CA GLU A 41 -1.59 18.32 5.13
C GLU A 41 -2.61 19.16 5.88
N LYS A 42 -2.41 20.47 5.76
CA LYS A 42 -3.37 21.47 6.17
C LYS A 42 -3.78 22.20 4.92
N GLY A 43 -4.84 21.70 4.27
CA GLY A 43 -5.38 22.30 3.05
C GLY A 43 -5.91 23.71 3.28
N LEU A 44 -6.11 24.43 2.17
CA LEU A 44 -6.72 25.78 2.15
C LEU A 44 -8.17 25.78 2.69
N ASP A 45 -8.83 24.62 2.67
CA ASP A 45 -10.24 24.42 3.07
C ASP A 45 -10.39 23.79 4.47
N ASP A 46 -9.45 23.99 5.40
CA ASP A 46 -9.43 23.33 6.71
C ASP A 46 -9.41 21.79 6.69
N LYS A 47 -9.20 21.20 5.52
CA LYS A 47 -8.96 19.76 5.39
C LYS A 47 -7.69 19.40 6.13
N THR A 48 -7.84 18.62 7.18
CA THR A 48 -6.70 18.25 8.02
C THR A 48 -6.64 16.73 8.09
N TYR A 49 -5.55 16.18 7.59
CA TYR A 49 -5.21 14.79 7.88
C TYR A 49 -3.81 14.68 8.47
N GLU A 50 -3.60 13.65 9.22
CA GLU A 50 -2.30 13.25 9.74
C GLU A 50 -2.19 11.73 9.62
N ILE A 51 -1.15 11.26 8.95
CA ILE A 51 -0.84 9.84 8.82
C ILE A 51 0.59 9.64 9.27
N LYS A 52 0.81 8.64 10.11
CA LYS A 52 2.12 8.25 10.62
C LYS A 52 2.27 6.73 10.56
N ALA A 53 3.50 6.26 10.53
CA ALA A 53 3.82 4.86 10.66
C ALA A 53 5.02 4.68 11.59
N LYS A 54 5.21 3.48 12.13
CA LYS A 54 6.41 3.19 12.94
C LYS A 54 7.66 3.09 12.10
N LYS A 55 7.51 2.59 10.86
CA LYS A 55 8.62 2.38 9.92
C LYS A 55 8.15 2.61 8.50
N GLY A 56 9.03 3.15 7.67
CA GLY A 56 8.87 3.27 6.24
C GLY A 56 10.05 2.67 5.48
N LEU A 57 9.80 2.08 4.31
CA LEU A 57 10.81 1.65 3.35
C LEU A 57 10.56 2.40 2.04
N LYS A 58 11.41 3.37 1.74
CA LYS A 58 11.32 4.19 0.53
C LYS A 58 12.07 3.53 -0.61
N SER A 59 11.40 3.32 -1.71
CA SER A 59 11.97 3.06 -3.03
C SER A 59 11.80 4.29 -3.93
N ASP A 60 12.18 4.20 -5.20
CA ASP A 60 12.17 5.36 -6.13
C ASP A 60 10.82 6.08 -6.20
N VAL A 61 9.71 5.33 -6.24
CA VAL A 61 8.36 5.88 -6.48
C VAL A 61 7.36 5.60 -5.36
N GLN A 62 7.69 4.69 -4.44
CA GLN A 62 6.77 4.23 -3.41
C GLN A 62 7.41 4.24 -2.04
N LEU A 63 6.59 4.45 -1.03
CA LEU A 63 6.96 4.34 0.37
C LEU A 63 6.05 3.30 1.03
N LYS A 64 6.61 2.13 1.37
CA LYS A 64 5.93 1.13 2.17
C LYS A 64 5.93 1.56 3.63
N LEU A 65 4.80 1.44 4.29
CA LEU A 65 4.55 1.86 5.66
C LEU A 65 4.17 0.65 6.52
N PHE A 66 4.63 0.62 7.76
CA PHE A 66 4.35 -0.45 8.72
C PHE A 66 3.81 0.12 10.02
N ALA A 67 2.77 -0.52 10.55
CA ALA A 67 2.00 -0.04 11.70
C ALA A 67 1.53 1.40 11.48
N VAL A 68 0.61 1.53 10.54
CA VAL A 68 0.05 2.82 10.08
C VAL A 68 -1.04 3.26 11.06
N GLU A 69 -0.99 4.52 11.44
CA GLU A 69 -2.02 5.21 12.20
C GLU A 69 -2.33 6.53 11.50
N GLY A 70 -3.59 6.91 11.47
CA GLY A 70 -4.00 8.17 10.87
C GLY A 70 -5.21 8.78 11.53
N LYS A 71 -5.46 10.03 11.22
CA LYS A 71 -6.69 10.73 11.54
C LYS A 71 -6.99 11.76 10.46
N PHE A 72 -8.24 11.94 10.17
CA PHE A 72 -8.73 12.98 9.28
C PHE A 72 -10.05 13.54 9.79
N LYS A 73 -10.34 14.76 9.40
CA LYS A 73 -11.56 15.45 9.80
C LYS A 73 -12.62 15.26 8.75
N SER A 74 -13.79 14.77 9.13
CA SER A 74 -14.95 14.67 8.24
C SER A 74 -15.44 16.08 7.86
N ASN A 75 -15.62 16.31 6.56
CA ASN A 75 -16.17 17.59 6.07
C ASN A 75 -17.68 17.70 6.28
N THR A 76 -18.38 16.58 6.44
CA THR A 76 -19.83 16.54 6.60
C THR A 76 -20.28 17.05 7.97
N ASP A 77 -19.58 16.64 9.04
CA ASP A 77 -19.98 16.90 10.43
C ASP A 77 -18.84 17.37 11.33
N GLY A 78 -17.63 17.52 10.76
CA GLY A 78 -16.45 17.99 11.47
C GLY A 78 -15.88 17.02 12.49
N ARG A 79 -16.36 15.75 12.54
CA ARG A 79 -15.84 14.74 13.46
C ARG A 79 -14.46 14.25 13.02
N TRP A 80 -13.68 13.81 13.99
CA TRP A 80 -12.44 13.12 13.72
C TRP A 80 -12.67 11.64 13.48
N ILE A 81 -12.18 11.15 12.35
CA ILE A 81 -12.10 9.73 12.00
C ILE A 81 -10.66 9.29 12.17
N TYR A 82 -10.45 8.24 12.94
CA TYR A 82 -9.15 7.62 13.19
C TYR A 82 -8.99 6.40 12.32
N MET A 83 -7.78 6.08 11.95
CA MET A 83 -7.43 4.98 11.06
C MET A 83 -6.26 4.20 11.64
N GLU A 84 -6.31 2.87 11.56
CA GLU A 84 -5.22 1.95 11.86
C GLU A 84 -5.11 0.90 10.75
N ALA A 85 -3.88 0.49 10.42
CA ALA A 85 -3.60 -0.63 9.52
C ALA A 85 -2.22 -1.22 9.83
N ASP A 86 -2.03 -2.53 9.57
CA ASP A 86 -0.72 -3.15 9.74
C ASP A 86 0.28 -2.67 8.71
N GLN A 87 -0.17 -2.45 7.46
CA GLN A 87 0.66 -2.04 6.34
C GLN A 87 -0.03 -1.01 5.45
N GLY A 88 0.79 -0.20 4.78
CA GLY A 88 0.33 0.71 3.75
C GLY A 88 1.42 0.93 2.69
N THR A 89 1.01 1.39 1.53
CA THR A 89 1.89 1.82 0.45
C THR A 89 1.45 3.20 -0.01
N TYR A 90 2.31 4.18 0.14
CA TYR A 90 2.09 5.52 -0.36
C TYR A 90 2.72 5.67 -1.75
N ASP A 91 1.90 5.97 -2.74
CA ASP A 91 2.32 6.37 -4.07
C ASP A 91 2.27 7.89 -4.18
N GLN A 92 3.45 8.50 -4.24
CA GLN A 92 3.58 9.95 -4.30
C GLN A 92 3.05 10.54 -5.61
N SER A 93 3.11 9.81 -6.71
CA SER A 93 2.68 10.29 -8.02
C SER A 93 1.17 10.36 -8.16
N LEU A 94 0.47 9.48 -7.46
CA LEU A 94 -0.98 9.38 -7.44
C LEU A 94 -1.62 10.06 -6.23
N ASN A 95 -0.83 10.52 -5.28
CA ASN A 95 -1.28 11.01 -3.98
C ASN A 95 -2.25 10.04 -3.28
N LEU A 96 -1.94 8.74 -3.38
CA LEU A 96 -2.77 7.62 -2.97
C LEU A 96 -2.08 6.80 -1.89
N ILE A 97 -2.82 6.42 -0.86
CA ILE A 97 -2.38 5.41 0.11
C ILE A 97 -3.23 4.16 -0.06
N GLU A 98 -2.58 3.03 -0.30
CA GLU A 98 -3.16 1.71 -0.19
C GLU A 98 -2.89 1.16 1.20
N LEU A 99 -3.92 0.62 1.86
CA LEU A 99 -3.84 0.03 3.18
C LEU A 99 -4.19 -1.44 3.12
N GLU A 100 -3.47 -2.24 3.88
CA GLU A 100 -3.63 -3.69 3.92
C GLU A 100 -3.55 -4.21 5.34
N ARG A 101 -4.33 -5.24 5.61
CA ARG A 101 -4.37 -6.02 6.83
C ARG A 101 -4.85 -5.23 8.05
N ASN A 102 -5.83 -5.80 8.73
CA ASN A 102 -6.36 -5.31 10.01
C ASN A 102 -6.76 -3.84 10.00
N ILE A 103 -7.33 -3.39 8.87
CA ILE A 103 -7.72 -1.99 8.72
C ILE A 103 -8.93 -1.71 9.60
N LYS A 104 -8.85 -0.58 10.32
CA LYS A 104 -9.93 -0.06 11.15
C LYS A 104 -10.05 1.44 10.93
N PHE A 105 -11.28 1.89 10.72
CA PHE A 105 -11.67 3.29 10.82
C PHE A 105 -12.63 3.43 11.98
N TYR A 106 -12.41 4.39 12.86
CA TYR A 106 -13.27 4.55 14.04
C TYR A 106 -13.41 6.00 14.46
N THR A 107 -14.51 6.27 15.19
CA THR A 107 -14.79 7.59 15.77
C THR A 107 -14.77 7.52 17.30
N ASN A 108 -14.67 8.66 17.94
CA ASN A 108 -14.79 8.76 19.42
C ASN A 108 -16.19 8.38 19.92
N GLU A 109 -17.19 8.31 19.04
CA GLU A 109 -18.57 7.95 19.38
C GLU A 109 -18.81 6.44 19.38
N GLY A 110 -17.80 5.65 19.04
CA GLY A 110 -17.84 4.18 19.05
C GLY A 110 -18.33 3.57 17.75
N GLU A 111 -18.42 4.33 16.67
CA GLU A 111 -18.59 3.78 15.34
C GLU A 111 -17.27 3.18 14.86
N MET A 112 -17.31 2.01 14.24
CA MET A 112 -16.12 1.35 13.71
C MET A 112 -16.42 0.64 12.41
N VAL A 113 -15.56 0.83 11.43
CA VAL A 113 -15.55 0.08 10.17
C VAL A 113 -14.24 -0.69 10.07
N LYS A 114 -14.30 -1.97 9.73
CA LYS A 114 -13.13 -2.81 9.46
C LYS A 114 -13.14 -3.26 8.01
N SER A 115 -11.95 -3.46 7.45
CA SER A 115 -11.77 -3.97 6.10
C SER A 115 -10.44 -4.72 6.00
N SER A 116 -10.26 -5.54 4.97
CA SER A 116 -8.98 -6.19 4.67
C SER A 116 -8.12 -5.37 3.71
N TYR A 117 -8.74 -4.51 2.90
CA TYR A 117 -8.09 -3.63 1.95
C TYR A 117 -8.82 -2.28 1.88
N ALA A 118 -8.06 -1.20 1.80
CA ALA A 118 -8.60 0.14 1.59
C ALA A 118 -7.65 0.98 0.72
N THR A 119 -8.21 1.92 -0.03
CA THR A 119 -7.45 2.98 -0.69
C THR A 119 -7.92 4.33 -0.18
N PHE A 120 -6.98 5.21 0.12
CA PHE A 120 -7.27 6.60 0.47
C PHE A 120 -6.67 7.52 -0.61
N ASP A 121 -7.56 8.10 -1.40
CA ASP A 121 -7.25 9.16 -2.34
C ASP A 121 -7.21 10.49 -1.57
N MET A 122 -6.01 10.99 -1.33
CA MET A 122 -5.79 12.20 -0.53
C MET A 122 -6.11 13.48 -1.30
N GLU A 123 -6.16 13.43 -2.63
CA GLU A 123 -6.53 14.58 -3.46
C GLU A 123 -8.05 14.82 -3.42
N ASN A 124 -8.82 13.74 -3.48
CA ASN A 124 -10.28 13.79 -3.55
C ASN A 124 -10.96 13.51 -2.20
N ASP A 125 -10.21 13.18 -1.14
CA ASP A 125 -10.71 12.78 0.18
C ASP A 125 -11.68 11.59 0.12
N ILE A 126 -11.37 10.60 -0.72
CA ILE A 126 -12.21 9.41 -0.90
C ILE A 126 -11.49 8.19 -0.33
N ILE A 127 -12.20 7.45 0.53
CA ILE A 127 -11.75 6.16 1.02
C ILE A 127 -12.64 5.08 0.40
N ASN A 128 -12.02 4.17 -0.36
CA ASN A 128 -12.68 2.98 -0.87
C ASN A 128 -12.28 1.79 -0.03
N LEU A 129 -13.25 1.03 0.44
CA LEU A 129 -13.05 -0.18 1.23
C LEU A 129 -13.40 -1.40 0.39
N LYS A 130 -12.62 -2.46 0.53
CA LYS A 130 -12.85 -3.75 -0.14
C LYS A 130 -12.54 -4.89 0.82
N ASP A 131 -13.24 -5.98 0.59
CA ASP A 131 -13.05 -7.28 1.23
C ASP A 131 -13.30 -7.27 2.75
N ASN A 132 -14.16 -8.17 3.18
CA ASN A 132 -14.49 -8.39 4.59
C ASN A 132 -14.90 -7.12 5.36
N ILE A 133 -15.70 -6.27 4.74
CA ILE A 133 -16.13 -5.03 5.39
C ILE A 133 -17.15 -5.36 6.48
N SER A 134 -16.88 -4.88 7.69
CA SER A 134 -17.81 -4.92 8.80
C SER A 134 -17.95 -3.53 9.42
N HIS A 135 -19.17 -3.04 9.53
CA HIS A 135 -19.49 -1.77 10.16
C HIS A 135 -20.22 -2.03 11.47
N SER A 136 -19.62 -1.62 12.57
CA SER A 136 -20.17 -1.71 13.92
C SER A 136 -20.58 -0.32 14.39
N ILE A 137 -21.84 -0.18 14.75
CA ILE A 137 -22.42 0.95 15.46
C ILE A 137 -22.92 0.49 16.82
N ARG A 138 -23.21 1.41 17.74
CA ARG A 138 -23.61 1.07 19.14
C ARG A 138 -24.70 -0.02 19.24
N GLU A 139 -25.57 -0.15 18.24
CA GLU A 139 -26.75 -1.04 18.30
C GLU A 139 -26.81 -2.05 17.14
N GLY A 140 -25.76 -2.19 16.31
CA GLY A 140 -25.82 -3.09 15.17
C GLY A 140 -24.49 -3.41 14.52
N LEU A 141 -24.51 -4.43 13.65
CA LEU A 141 -23.41 -4.81 12.79
C LEU A 141 -23.93 -4.95 11.36
N ILE A 142 -23.26 -4.27 10.42
CA ILE A 142 -23.51 -4.37 8.99
C ILE A 142 -22.27 -4.95 8.33
N THR A 143 -22.45 -5.90 7.42
CA THR A 143 -21.35 -6.49 6.63
C THR A 143 -21.56 -6.25 5.14
N SER A 144 -20.48 -6.02 4.41
CA SER A 144 -20.48 -5.80 2.95
C SER A 144 -19.14 -6.21 2.36
N ASP A 145 -19.11 -6.45 1.05
CA ASP A 145 -17.86 -6.73 0.33
C ASP A 145 -17.18 -5.45 -0.21
N ASN A 146 -17.97 -4.40 -0.43
CA ASN A 146 -17.44 -3.09 -0.90
C ASN A 146 -18.17 -1.92 -0.24
N SER A 147 -17.46 -0.87 0.06
CA SER A 147 -18.00 0.40 0.56
C SER A 147 -17.12 1.57 0.12
N VAL A 148 -17.74 2.74 -0.03
CA VAL A 148 -17.06 4.01 -0.32
C VAL A 148 -17.43 5.00 0.77
N ILE A 149 -16.41 5.62 1.36
CA ILE A 149 -16.57 6.76 2.26
C ILE A 149 -16.09 7.98 1.48
N SER A 150 -17.01 8.89 1.22
CA SER A 150 -16.74 10.17 0.56
C SER A 150 -16.89 11.30 1.55
N ASN A 151 -15.98 12.25 1.47
CA ASN A 151 -15.91 13.42 2.34
C ASN A 151 -16.39 14.67 1.61
N ASN A 152 -17.40 14.51 0.72
CA ASN A 152 -18.01 15.63 -0.03
C ASN A 152 -18.82 16.56 0.87
#